data_f4aac570bff2d05f581fe99a4eb13031
#
_entry.id   f4aac570bff2d05f581fe99a4eb13031
#
_cell.length_a   1.000
_cell.length_b   1.000
_cell.length_c   1.000
_cell.angle_alpha   90.00
_cell.angle_beta   90.00
_cell.angle_gamma   90.00
#
_symmetry.space_group_name_H-M   'P 1'
#
loop_
_entity.id
_entity.type
_entity.pdbx_description
1 polymer ?
#
loop_
_entity_poly.entity_id
_entity_poly.type
_entity_poly.pdbx_seq_one_letter_code
_entity_poly.pdbx_strand_id
1 'polypeptide(L)'
;MLKELGEIITGNTPSKQIEEFWNSEDICFIKPDVIADSGVNEISESNEYISEEARKKARVVSKNAIFVTCIGSIGKIGIAMDGEYAFNQQINAIIPNEKIDSKYLAYNLLFNKQRLIGMANAPVVPIINKSQFGEFTLNIEIDSDKQSEIVKVLDKLMDIIKHRENELFALDALIKARFV
;
A
#
# COMPACT_ATOMS: atom_id res chain seq x y z
N MET A 1 1.30 -6.91 17.82
CA MET A 1 2.32 -6.34 16.89
C MET A 1 1.97 -6.75 15.46
N LEU A 2 2.41 -5.98 14.44
CA LEU A 2 2.09 -6.34 13.04
C LEU A 2 2.57 -7.74 12.65
N LYS A 3 3.75 -8.14 13.11
CA LYS A 3 4.31 -9.48 12.87
C LYS A 3 3.45 -10.66 13.40
N GLU A 4 2.49 -10.37 14.27
CA GLU A 4 1.54 -11.35 14.81
C GLU A 4 0.24 -11.40 13.99
N LEU A 5 0.00 -10.38 13.18
CA LEU A 5 -1.20 -10.24 12.35
C LEU A 5 -1.01 -10.80 10.94
N GLY A 6 0.23 -11.02 10.50
CA GLY A 6 0.52 -11.56 9.17
C GLY A 6 2.01 -11.67 8.88
N GLU A 7 2.34 -12.25 7.73
CA GLU A 7 3.70 -12.33 7.23
C GLU A 7 4.13 -10.98 6.64
N ILE A 8 5.33 -10.51 7.03
CA ILE A 8 5.89 -9.26 6.51
C ILE A 8 7.01 -9.57 5.54
N ILE A 9 6.95 -8.97 4.36
CA ILE A 9 7.92 -9.13 3.28
C ILE A 9 8.41 -7.75 2.86
N THR A 10 9.74 -7.53 2.86
CA THR A 10 10.33 -6.33 2.25
C THR A 10 10.54 -6.59 0.77
N GLY A 11 10.16 -5.66 -0.09
CA GLY A 11 10.36 -5.77 -1.52
C GLY A 11 11.83 -5.76 -1.94
N ASN A 12 12.06 -6.07 -3.20
CA ASN A 12 13.36 -5.93 -3.85
C ASN A 12 13.17 -5.65 -5.34
N THR A 13 14.20 -5.10 -5.97
CA THR A 13 14.18 -4.80 -7.41
C THR A 13 15.09 -5.79 -8.13
N PRO A 14 14.58 -6.57 -9.10
CA PRO A 14 15.41 -7.37 -10.00
C PRO A 14 16.39 -6.47 -10.76
N SER A 15 17.52 -7.03 -11.20
CA SER A 15 18.53 -6.25 -11.92
C SER A 15 17.94 -5.60 -13.18
N LYS A 16 18.03 -4.28 -13.29
CA LYS A 16 17.62 -3.53 -14.50
C LYS A 16 18.58 -3.68 -15.67
N GLN A 17 19.75 -4.31 -15.44
CA GLN A 17 20.72 -4.59 -16.52
C GLN A 17 20.34 -5.86 -17.31
N ILE A 18 19.40 -6.65 -16.83
CA ILE A 18 18.92 -7.87 -17.49
C ILE A 18 17.60 -7.50 -18.16
N GLU A 19 17.64 -7.22 -19.46
CA GLU A 19 16.46 -6.79 -20.23
C GLU A 19 15.33 -7.82 -20.20
N GLU A 20 15.64 -9.11 -20.17
CA GLU A 20 14.69 -10.22 -20.08
C GLU A 20 13.78 -10.14 -18.83
N PHE A 21 14.22 -9.47 -17.77
CA PHE A 21 13.41 -9.29 -16.57
C PHE A 21 12.34 -8.21 -16.69
N TRP A 22 12.42 -7.36 -17.75
CA TRP A 22 11.60 -6.16 -17.90
C TRP A 22 10.94 -6.03 -19.29
N ASN A 23 10.96 -7.09 -20.09
CA ASN A 23 10.51 -7.07 -21.47
C ASN A 23 9.08 -7.57 -21.71
N SER A 24 8.35 -7.91 -20.63
CA SER A 24 6.96 -8.33 -20.70
C SER A 24 6.16 -7.83 -19.49
N GLU A 25 4.83 -7.87 -19.57
CA GLU A 25 3.90 -7.34 -18.57
C GLU A 25 3.23 -8.48 -17.77
N ASP A 26 4.02 -9.44 -17.28
CA ASP A 26 3.47 -10.63 -16.62
C ASP A 26 3.10 -10.36 -15.15
N ILE A 27 3.92 -9.57 -14.43
CA ILE A 27 3.77 -9.30 -13.01
C ILE A 27 3.87 -7.79 -12.77
N CYS A 28 2.87 -7.19 -12.15
CA CYS A 28 2.92 -5.77 -11.76
C CYS A 28 4.11 -5.48 -10.84
N PHE A 29 4.88 -4.42 -11.12
CA PHE A 29 5.98 -3.99 -10.28
C PHE A 29 5.65 -2.68 -9.54
N ILE A 30 5.37 -2.78 -8.24
CA ILE A 30 4.88 -1.68 -7.43
C ILE A 30 6.02 -0.86 -6.84
N LYS A 31 5.94 0.45 -7.05
CA LYS A 31 6.80 1.47 -6.42
C LYS A 31 5.92 2.48 -5.66
N PRO A 32 6.51 3.33 -4.79
CA PRO A 32 5.75 4.31 -4.02
C PRO A 32 4.90 5.31 -4.84
N ASP A 33 5.23 5.53 -6.10
CA ASP A 33 4.51 6.42 -7.02
C ASP A 33 3.16 5.84 -7.49
N VAL A 34 3.02 4.51 -7.47
CA VAL A 34 1.75 3.82 -7.78
C VAL A 34 0.73 3.97 -6.65
N ILE A 35 1.19 4.19 -5.41
CA ILE A 35 0.32 4.29 -4.23
C ILE A 35 0.05 5.77 -3.94
N ALA A 36 -1.22 6.19 -3.99
CA ALA A 36 -1.60 7.57 -3.69
C ALA A 36 -1.31 7.95 -2.23
N ASP A 37 -1.20 9.26 -1.96
CA ASP A 37 -0.80 9.78 -0.64
C ASP A 37 -1.90 9.66 0.41
N SER A 38 -3.16 9.58 -0.02
CA SER A 38 -4.35 9.54 0.83
C SER A 38 -5.14 8.26 0.62
N GLY A 39 -5.86 7.84 1.66
CA GLY A 39 -6.77 6.71 1.63
C GLY A 39 -6.07 5.35 1.61
N VAL A 40 -6.89 4.32 1.45
CA VAL A 40 -6.47 2.96 1.15
C VAL A 40 -6.67 2.73 -0.35
N ASN A 41 -5.59 2.41 -1.06
CA ASN A 41 -5.58 2.33 -2.52
C ASN A 41 -5.75 0.88 -2.96
N GLU A 42 -6.74 0.60 -3.77
CA GLU A 42 -6.88 -0.70 -4.44
C GLU A 42 -5.94 -0.74 -5.64
N ILE A 43 -4.93 -1.61 -5.59
CA ILE A 43 -3.87 -1.73 -6.61
C ILE A 43 -4.22 -2.88 -7.55
N SER A 44 -4.55 -2.56 -8.80
CA SER A 44 -4.79 -3.51 -9.88
C SER A 44 -3.80 -3.39 -11.03
N GLU A 45 -3.11 -2.25 -11.14
CA GLU A 45 -2.21 -1.91 -12.24
C GLU A 45 -0.94 -1.25 -11.71
N SER A 46 0.07 -1.18 -12.56
CA SER A 46 1.34 -0.50 -12.26
C SER A 46 1.88 0.21 -13.50
N ASN A 47 2.80 1.14 -13.29
CA ASN A 47 3.53 1.81 -14.37
C ASN A 47 4.71 0.96 -14.91
N GLU A 48 5.14 -0.04 -14.18
CA GLU A 48 6.21 -0.96 -14.56
C GLU A 48 5.76 -2.41 -14.28
N TYR A 49 6.30 -3.31 -15.08
CA TYR A 49 6.03 -4.76 -14.96
C TYR A 49 7.35 -5.51 -15.03
N ILE A 50 7.36 -6.72 -14.53
CA ILE A 50 8.47 -7.65 -14.69
C ILE A 50 7.98 -8.93 -15.38
N SER A 51 8.90 -9.59 -16.08
CA SER A 51 8.65 -10.86 -16.74
C SER A 51 8.55 -12.03 -15.76
N GLU A 52 7.99 -13.13 -16.21
CA GLU A 52 7.97 -14.38 -15.45
C GLU A 52 9.39 -14.90 -15.12
N GLU A 53 10.39 -14.62 -15.99
CA GLU A 53 11.79 -14.95 -15.73
C GLU A 53 12.36 -14.24 -14.50
N ALA A 54 11.87 -13.02 -14.23
CA ALA A 54 12.28 -12.25 -13.06
C ALA A 54 11.66 -12.74 -11.75
N ARG A 55 10.61 -13.57 -11.79
CA ARG A 55 9.87 -14.07 -10.61
C ARG A 55 10.79 -14.61 -9.51
N LYS A 56 11.79 -15.42 -9.86
CA LYS A 56 12.74 -15.99 -8.90
C LYS A 56 13.71 -14.98 -8.30
N LYS A 57 13.78 -13.80 -8.88
CA LYS A 57 14.63 -12.68 -8.45
C LYS A 57 13.85 -11.56 -7.77
N ALA A 58 12.52 -11.62 -7.82
CA ALA A 58 11.61 -10.70 -7.15
C ALA A 58 10.96 -11.38 -5.93
N ARG A 59 10.44 -10.57 -5.04
CA ARG A 59 9.49 -11.00 -4.02
C ARG A 59 8.10 -10.68 -4.52
N VAL A 60 7.30 -11.72 -4.69
CA VAL A 60 5.97 -11.62 -5.28
C VAL A 60 4.93 -11.93 -4.22
N VAL A 61 3.90 -11.14 -4.18
CA VAL A 61 2.70 -11.34 -3.36
C VAL A 61 1.47 -11.33 -4.25
N SER A 62 0.36 -11.82 -3.73
CA SER A 62 -0.90 -11.91 -4.45
C SER A 62 -1.99 -11.10 -3.74
N LYS A 63 -3.24 -11.30 -4.15
CA LYS A 63 -4.44 -10.69 -3.60
C LYS A 63 -4.43 -10.59 -2.08
N ASN A 64 -4.96 -9.49 -1.58
CA ASN A 64 -5.08 -9.16 -0.16
C ASN A 64 -3.77 -8.82 0.56
N ALA A 65 -2.61 -8.85 -0.10
CA ALA A 65 -1.40 -8.28 0.47
C ALA A 65 -1.53 -6.75 0.60
N ILE A 66 -1.07 -6.20 1.72
CA ILE A 66 -1.12 -4.76 1.99
C ILE A 66 0.28 -4.20 1.81
N PHE A 67 0.43 -3.25 0.90
CA PHE A 67 1.67 -2.51 0.67
C PHE A 67 1.72 -1.28 1.56
N VAL A 68 2.84 -1.08 2.23
CA VAL A 68 3.09 0.10 3.04
C VAL A 68 4.45 0.68 2.67
N THR A 69 4.48 1.94 2.24
CA THR A 69 5.76 2.60 1.98
C THR A 69 6.50 2.88 3.28
N CYS A 70 7.76 2.51 3.33
CA CYS A 70 8.60 2.55 4.54
C CYS A 70 9.91 3.33 4.36
N ILE A 71 10.16 3.89 3.18
CA ILE A 71 11.33 4.73 2.89
C ILE A 71 10.89 5.96 2.09
N GLY A 72 11.33 7.13 2.51
CA GLY A 72 10.96 8.40 1.89
C GLY A 72 9.53 8.81 2.25
N SER A 73 8.57 8.60 1.36
CA SER A 73 7.14 8.87 1.61
C SER A 73 6.53 7.76 2.46
N ILE A 74 6.68 7.81 3.78
CA ILE A 74 6.19 6.76 4.69
C ILE A 74 4.67 6.78 4.82
N GLY A 75 4.07 5.57 4.86
CA GLY A 75 2.68 5.36 5.25
C GLY A 75 1.66 5.61 4.13
N LYS A 76 2.05 5.51 2.85
CA LYS A 76 1.11 5.27 1.77
C LYS A 76 0.67 3.80 1.85
N ILE A 77 -0.61 3.54 1.65
CA ILE A 77 -1.19 2.20 1.86
C ILE A 77 -1.93 1.76 0.62
N GLY A 78 -1.53 0.60 0.10
CA GLY A 78 -2.19 -0.08 -1.01
C GLY A 78 -2.60 -1.49 -0.65
N ILE A 79 -3.65 -2.01 -1.27
CA ILE A 79 -4.09 -3.41 -1.18
C ILE A 79 -3.98 -4.03 -2.56
N ALA A 80 -3.33 -5.17 -2.66
CA ALA A 80 -3.27 -5.97 -3.88
C ALA A 80 -4.65 -6.54 -4.21
N MET A 81 -5.13 -6.20 -5.40
CA MET A 81 -6.36 -6.78 -5.96
C MET A 81 -6.06 -8.14 -6.62
N ASP A 82 -6.88 -8.59 -7.58
CA ASP A 82 -6.62 -9.84 -8.29
C ASP A 82 -5.36 -9.71 -9.15
N GLY A 83 -4.45 -10.66 -9.02
CA GLY A 83 -3.16 -10.67 -9.73
C GLY A 83 -1.96 -10.96 -8.85
N GLU A 84 -0.79 -10.78 -9.41
CA GLU A 84 0.50 -10.96 -8.76
C GLU A 84 1.32 -9.67 -8.83
N TYR A 85 2.02 -9.38 -7.75
CA TYR A 85 2.67 -8.10 -7.54
C TYR A 85 4.08 -8.28 -6.98
N ALA A 86 5.07 -7.85 -7.72
CA ALA A 86 6.40 -7.59 -7.20
C ALA A 86 6.48 -6.13 -6.74
N PHE A 87 7.41 -5.81 -5.87
CA PHE A 87 7.52 -4.45 -5.32
C PHE A 87 8.94 -4.13 -4.90
N ASN A 88 9.28 -2.84 -4.91
CA ASN A 88 10.63 -2.41 -4.61
C ASN A 88 10.92 -2.40 -3.09
N GLN A 89 12.18 -2.20 -2.74
CA GLN A 89 12.68 -2.21 -1.35
C GLN A 89 12.18 -1.05 -0.47
N GLN A 90 11.51 -0.06 -1.04
CA GLN A 90 10.90 1.04 -0.29
C GLN A 90 9.57 0.65 0.36
N ILE A 91 9.04 -0.51 0.00
CA ILE A 91 7.75 -1.03 0.44
C ILE A 91 7.96 -2.28 1.28
N ASN A 92 7.28 -2.34 2.42
CA ASN A 92 7.00 -3.57 3.13
C ASN A 92 5.57 -4.02 2.80
N ALA A 93 5.39 -5.27 2.40
CA ALA A 93 4.09 -5.89 2.29
C ALA A 93 3.78 -6.69 3.56
N ILE A 94 2.53 -6.68 3.98
CA ILE A 94 2.01 -7.61 4.99
C ILE A 94 0.92 -8.47 4.36
N ILE A 95 1.04 -9.78 4.50
CA ILE A 95 0.02 -10.76 4.13
C ILE A 95 -0.72 -11.12 5.41
N PRO A 96 -1.94 -10.60 5.65
CA PRO A 96 -2.67 -10.87 6.87
C PRO A 96 -2.96 -12.36 7.04
N ASN A 97 -3.00 -12.82 8.29
CA ASN A 97 -3.46 -14.17 8.60
C ASN A 97 -4.99 -14.26 8.45
N GLU A 98 -5.52 -15.48 8.44
CA GLU A 98 -6.93 -15.78 8.19
C GLU A 98 -7.94 -15.10 9.14
N LYS A 99 -7.49 -14.61 10.29
CA LYS A 99 -8.34 -13.94 11.29
C LYS A 99 -8.47 -12.44 11.07
N ILE A 100 -7.68 -11.89 10.15
CA ILE A 100 -7.57 -10.45 9.94
C ILE A 100 -8.00 -10.11 8.53
N ASP A 101 -9.07 -9.35 8.41
CA ASP A 101 -9.48 -8.78 7.14
C ASP A 101 -8.45 -7.75 6.64
N SER A 102 -8.03 -7.89 5.39
CA SER A 102 -6.97 -7.06 4.79
C SER A 102 -7.36 -5.58 4.74
N LYS A 103 -8.61 -5.30 4.40
CA LYS A 103 -9.11 -3.92 4.29
C LYS A 103 -9.24 -3.28 5.67
N TYR A 104 -9.68 -4.06 6.65
CA TYR A 104 -9.70 -3.64 8.05
C TYR A 104 -8.30 -3.29 8.56
N LEU A 105 -7.30 -4.14 8.30
CA LEU A 105 -5.91 -3.87 8.70
C LEU A 105 -5.34 -2.65 7.96
N ALA A 106 -5.64 -2.49 6.68
CA ALA A 106 -5.21 -1.33 5.90
C ALA A 106 -5.79 -0.02 6.46
N TYR A 107 -7.06 0.01 6.85
CA TYR A 107 -7.66 1.16 7.53
C TYR A 107 -7.03 1.44 8.89
N ASN A 108 -6.71 0.41 9.67
CA ASN A 108 -6.00 0.58 10.94
C ASN A 108 -4.59 1.18 10.73
N LEU A 109 -3.88 0.76 9.69
CA LEU A 109 -2.58 1.34 9.33
C LEU A 109 -2.73 2.79 8.89
N LEU A 110 -3.74 3.11 8.07
CA LEU A 110 -4.05 4.47 7.64
C LEU A 110 -4.36 5.39 8.82
N PHE A 111 -5.22 4.95 9.73
CA PHE A 111 -5.58 5.71 10.94
C PHE A 111 -4.35 5.97 11.84
N ASN A 112 -3.42 5.04 11.89
CA ASN A 112 -2.20 5.15 12.68
C ASN A 112 -0.98 5.65 11.88
N LYS A 113 -1.17 6.19 10.67
CA LYS A 113 -0.09 6.67 9.78
C LYS A 113 0.88 7.63 10.47
N GLN A 114 0.38 8.58 11.26
CA GLN A 114 1.23 9.54 11.97
C GLN A 114 2.12 8.86 13.03
N ARG A 115 1.62 7.84 13.70
CA ARG A 115 2.43 7.04 14.63
C ARG A 115 3.50 6.24 13.89
N LEU A 116 3.16 5.71 12.72
CA LEU A 116 4.11 5.01 11.87
C LEU A 116 5.22 5.95 11.38
N ILE A 117 4.87 7.15 10.91
CA ILE A 117 5.84 8.18 10.51
C ILE A 117 6.75 8.54 11.68
N GLY A 118 6.22 8.66 12.89
CA GLY A 118 6.99 8.96 14.10
C GLY A 118 8.01 7.89 14.51
N MET A 119 7.92 6.68 13.95
CA MET A 119 8.91 5.61 14.17
C MET A 119 10.13 5.72 13.24
N ALA A 120 10.07 6.54 12.21
CA ALA A 120 11.14 6.65 11.23
C ALA A 120 12.41 7.28 11.84
N ASN A 121 13.51 6.60 11.68
CA ASN A 121 14.81 6.97 12.24
C ASN A 121 15.74 7.42 11.11
N ALA A 122 15.63 8.64 10.62
CA ALA A 122 16.74 9.27 9.90
C ALA A 122 16.48 10.76 9.67
N PRO A 123 17.49 11.62 9.81
CA PRO A 123 17.30 13.07 9.64
C PRO A 123 17.18 13.52 8.17
N VAL A 124 17.61 12.70 7.21
CA VAL A 124 17.63 13.08 5.78
C VAL A 124 16.59 12.31 4.97
N VAL A 125 16.56 10.99 5.10
CA VAL A 125 15.54 10.14 4.44
C VAL A 125 14.90 9.27 5.51
N PRO A 126 13.63 9.48 5.84
CA PRO A 126 12.95 8.67 6.86
C PRO A 126 12.87 7.21 6.40
N ILE A 127 13.25 6.29 7.30
CA ILE A 127 13.28 4.85 7.02
C ILE A 127 12.68 4.10 8.21
N ILE A 128 11.80 3.15 7.91
CA ILE A 128 11.32 2.11 8.83
C ILE A 128 11.76 0.76 8.27
N ASN A 129 12.68 0.08 8.94
CA ASN A 129 13.09 -1.25 8.51
C ASN A 129 12.03 -2.31 8.83
N LYS A 130 12.21 -3.53 8.26
CA LYS A 130 11.26 -4.65 8.42
C LYS A 130 10.99 -4.98 9.89
N SER A 131 12.02 -4.99 10.74
CA SER A 131 11.88 -5.33 12.17
C SER A 131 11.06 -4.28 12.90
N GLN A 132 11.38 -2.99 12.71
CA GLN A 132 10.62 -1.88 13.27
C GLN A 132 9.16 -1.91 12.81
N PHE A 133 8.92 -2.13 11.50
CA PHE A 133 7.58 -2.27 10.96
C PHE A 133 6.82 -3.45 11.62
N GLY A 134 7.48 -4.58 11.80
CA GLY A 134 6.90 -5.75 12.46
C GLY A 134 6.55 -5.54 13.94
N GLU A 135 7.27 -4.66 14.61
CA GLU A 135 7.03 -4.31 16.03
C GLU A 135 5.98 -3.21 16.21
N PHE A 136 5.52 -2.59 15.14
CA PHE A 136 4.44 -1.61 15.21
C PHE A 136 3.18 -2.21 15.84
N THR A 137 2.64 -1.55 16.85
CA THR A 137 1.48 -2.05 17.62
C THR A 137 0.19 -1.36 17.18
N LEU A 138 -0.82 -2.16 16.95
CA LEU A 138 -2.18 -1.74 16.65
C LEU A 138 -3.15 -2.37 17.65
N ASN A 139 -4.23 -1.67 17.95
CA ASN A 139 -5.39 -2.23 18.64
C ASN A 139 -6.30 -2.85 17.57
N ILE A 140 -6.45 -4.16 17.59
CA ILE A 140 -7.15 -4.92 16.57
C ILE A 140 -8.37 -5.61 17.17
N GLU A 141 -9.53 -5.43 16.56
CA GLU A 141 -10.71 -6.27 16.79
C GLU A 141 -10.46 -7.65 16.16
N ILE A 142 -10.76 -8.71 16.89
CA ILE A 142 -10.52 -10.09 16.42
C ILE A 142 -11.80 -10.71 15.84
N ASP A 143 -12.97 -10.18 16.19
CA ASP A 143 -14.26 -10.62 15.71
C ASP A 143 -14.41 -10.22 14.21
N SER A 144 -14.52 -11.21 13.33
CA SER A 144 -14.57 -10.99 11.88
C SER A 144 -15.83 -10.24 11.43
N ASP A 145 -16.96 -10.44 12.11
CA ASP A 145 -18.21 -9.76 11.77
C ASP A 145 -18.09 -8.27 12.09
N LYS A 146 -17.50 -7.93 13.23
CA LYS A 146 -17.20 -6.54 13.58
C LYS A 146 -16.16 -5.90 12.66
N GLN A 147 -15.11 -6.63 12.26
CA GLN A 147 -14.16 -6.12 11.24
C GLN A 147 -14.91 -5.76 9.96
N SER A 148 -15.78 -6.65 9.47
CA SER A 148 -16.58 -6.43 8.26
C SER A 148 -17.54 -5.23 8.41
N GLU A 149 -18.19 -5.06 9.55
CA GLU A 149 -19.04 -3.89 9.81
C GLU A 149 -18.24 -2.58 9.80
N ILE A 150 -17.08 -2.57 10.44
CA ILE A 150 -16.17 -1.42 10.47
C ILE A 150 -15.73 -1.06 9.04
N VAL A 151 -15.31 -2.05 8.25
CA VAL A 151 -14.89 -1.84 6.84
C VAL A 151 -16.03 -1.21 6.03
N LYS A 152 -17.26 -1.73 6.13
CA LYS A 152 -18.42 -1.17 5.41
C LYS A 152 -18.68 0.30 5.75
N VAL A 153 -18.51 0.68 7.00
CA VAL A 153 -18.67 2.09 7.42
C VAL A 153 -17.54 2.94 6.88
N LEU A 154 -16.29 2.48 6.97
CA LEU A 154 -15.12 3.22 6.51
C LEU A 154 -15.11 3.36 4.99
N ASP A 155 -15.52 2.34 4.24
CA ASP A 155 -15.68 2.41 2.78
C ASP A 155 -16.63 3.54 2.39
N LYS A 156 -17.82 3.60 3.00
CA LYS A 156 -18.77 4.68 2.75
C LYS A 156 -18.20 6.06 3.06
N LEU A 157 -17.44 6.18 4.14
CA LEU A 157 -16.78 7.46 4.49
C LEU A 157 -15.73 7.84 3.46
N MET A 158 -14.91 6.89 3.01
CA MET A 158 -13.89 7.13 1.97
C MET A 158 -14.54 7.51 0.64
N ASP A 159 -15.64 6.87 0.26
CA ASP A 159 -16.39 7.23 -0.95
C ASP A 159 -16.92 8.68 -0.86
N ILE A 160 -17.47 9.08 0.28
CA ILE A 160 -17.92 10.46 0.49
C ILE A 160 -16.76 11.44 0.37
N ILE A 161 -15.63 11.15 1.01
CA ILE A 161 -14.42 12.00 0.94
C ILE A 161 -13.97 12.14 -0.51
N LYS A 162 -13.83 11.03 -1.23
CA LYS A 162 -13.42 11.03 -2.64
C LYS A 162 -14.37 11.84 -3.54
N HIS A 163 -15.69 11.71 -3.32
CA HIS A 163 -16.68 12.53 -4.04
C HIS A 163 -16.47 14.02 -3.77
N ARG A 164 -16.26 14.41 -2.52
CA ARG A 164 -16.03 15.82 -2.16
C ARG A 164 -14.73 16.37 -2.74
N GLU A 165 -13.67 15.59 -2.73
CA GLU A 165 -12.40 15.98 -3.38
C GLU A 165 -12.58 16.21 -4.88
N ASN A 166 -13.32 15.32 -5.56
CA ASN A 166 -13.64 15.48 -6.99
C ASN A 166 -14.52 16.71 -7.26
N GLU A 167 -15.51 16.98 -6.41
CA GLU A 167 -16.34 18.20 -6.51
C GLU A 167 -15.47 19.47 -6.36
N LEU A 168 -14.56 19.50 -5.39
CA LEU A 168 -13.64 20.63 -5.19
C LEU A 168 -12.73 20.80 -6.42
N PHE A 169 -12.17 19.72 -6.94
CA PHE A 169 -11.34 19.78 -8.16
C PHE A 169 -12.12 20.32 -9.36
N ALA A 170 -13.37 19.88 -9.55
CA ALA A 170 -14.24 20.36 -10.62
C ALA A 170 -14.58 21.85 -10.48
N LEU A 171 -14.83 22.31 -9.25
CA LEU A 171 -15.08 23.73 -8.95
C LEU A 171 -13.84 24.58 -9.23
N ASP A 172 -12.65 24.13 -8.83
CA ASP A 172 -11.39 24.83 -9.12
C ASP A 172 -11.12 24.93 -10.62
N ALA A 173 -11.39 23.85 -11.38
CA ALA A 173 -11.29 23.86 -12.83
C ALA A 173 -12.27 24.84 -13.48
N LEU A 174 -13.51 24.91 -12.98
CA LEU A 174 -14.53 25.84 -13.46
C LEU A 174 -14.14 27.29 -13.19
N ILE A 175 -13.62 27.59 -11.99
CA ILE A 175 -13.13 28.92 -11.65
C ILE A 175 -12.00 29.33 -12.60
N LYS A 176 -11.01 28.47 -12.81
CA LYS A 176 -9.88 28.74 -13.74
C LYS A 176 -10.36 28.98 -15.16
N ALA A 177 -11.32 28.19 -15.67
CA ALA A 177 -11.87 28.36 -17.02
C ALA A 177 -12.69 29.65 -17.20
N ARG A 178 -13.21 30.24 -16.13
CA ARG A 178 -14.03 31.45 -16.19
C ARG A 178 -13.20 32.74 -16.08
N PHE A 179 -11.98 32.68 -15.58
CA PHE A 179 -11.11 33.84 -15.34
C PHE A 179 -9.84 33.83 -16.21
N VAL A 180 -9.78 32.98 -17.22
CA VAL A 180 -8.85 33.02 -18.36
C VAL A 180 -9.62 33.42 -19.61
#